data_b957f92421084b75b8947102ad975fb1
#
_entry.id   b957f92421084b75b8947102ad975fb1
#
_cell.length_a   1.000
_cell.length_b   1.000
_cell.length_c   1.000
_cell.angle_alpha   90.00
_cell.angle_beta   90.00
_cell.angle_gamma   90.00
#
_symmetry.space_group_name_H-M   'P 1'
#
loop_
_entity.id
_entity.type
_entity.pdbx_description
1 polymer ?
#
loop_
_entity_poly.entity_id
_entity_poly.type
_entity_poly.pdbx_seq_one_letter_code
_entity_poly.pdbx_strand_id
1 'polypeptide(L)'
;MAPRKPTLCLCMIVKNEAQVIERCLASVRDLIDTWCICDTGSTDVTQELIRTALDGIPGELREEPWQDFGHNRSLNLRHAYGKADYLLLVDADMVVRQDAPLPPLGSDAYLLKHAGESEYRIKRLVRGDVRWHYVGATHEYLTSHQDHRQENLDALVIEHFADGGSRADKFERDAGLLRRELARDPGNTRTVFYLAQTLRDLGEHEESVALYERRARMGGWAEEVYFSLLQAGVQRADHGDWPGGMDCLVRAWESRPERLEALYELTSRLRLKEQYRAAHSFASAGIDRPRPQDDLFVQPWVYRWGMLFEYSITAYWTGDATASVAACDRLLAMADLPDAYRHQVLVNRQFGLTLVPQSRTVRIPQPIW
;
A
#
# COMPACT_ATOMS: atom_id res chain seq x y z
N MET A 1 38.02 -12.91 -19.76
CA MET A 1 37.88 -11.45 -19.71
C MET A 1 36.96 -11.12 -18.55
N ALA A 2 37.30 -10.17 -17.71
CA ALA A 2 36.36 -9.69 -16.69
C ALA A 2 35.10 -9.15 -17.40
N PRO A 3 33.86 -9.40 -16.92
CA PRO A 3 32.66 -8.87 -17.52
C PRO A 3 32.74 -7.33 -17.51
N ARG A 4 32.41 -6.71 -18.65
CA ARG A 4 32.32 -5.25 -18.76
C ARG A 4 31.26 -4.73 -17.77
N LYS A 5 31.56 -3.65 -17.05
CA LYS A 5 30.57 -2.95 -16.24
C LYS A 5 29.40 -2.56 -17.14
N PRO A 6 28.15 -2.91 -16.80
CA PRO A 6 26.99 -2.47 -17.58
C PRO A 6 26.84 -0.95 -17.55
N THR A 7 26.47 -0.37 -18.66
CA THR A 7 26.15 1.06 -18.76
C THR A 7 24.73 1.33 -18.29
N LEU A 8 24.51 2.46 -17.59
CA LEU A 8 23.23 2.88 -17.06
C LEU A 8 22.77 4.20 -17.70
N CYS A 9 21.51 4.26 -18.13
CA CYS A 9 20.83 5.47 -18.56
C CYS A 9 19.80 5.91 -17.51
N LEU A 10 19.93 7.13 -16.98
CA LEU A 10 18.87 7.71 -16.15
C LEU A 10 17.65 8.03 -17.03
N CYS A 11 16.47 7.59 -16.62
CA CYS A 11 15.19 7.86 -17.25
C CYS A 11 14.25 8.53 -16.28
N MET A 12 13.72 9.71 -16.66
CA MET A 12 12.89 10.53 -15.78
C MET A 12 11.89 11.35 -16.60
N ILE A 13 10.71 11.61 -16.05
CA ILE A 13 9.83 12.69 -16.46
C ILE A 13 9.81 13.75 -15.38
N VAL A 14 9.79 15.02 -15.74
CA VAL A 14 9.83 16.14 -14.80
C VAL A 14 8.80 17.21 -15.13
N LYS A 15 8.34 17.93 -14.09
CA LYS A 15 7.58 19.18 -14.24
C LYS A 15 7.66 20.00 -12.96
N ASN A 16 8.31 21.18 -13.01
CA ASN A 16 8.41 22.10 -11.88
C ASN A 16 9.04 21.44 -10.62
N GLU A 17 10.21 20.85 -10.80
CA GLU A 17 10.93 20.11 -9.76
C GLU A 17 12.18 20.85 -9.26
N ALA A 18 12.27 22.18 -9.48
CA ALA A 18 13.46 22.98 -9.13
C ALA A 18 13.90 22.84 -7.67
N GLN A 19 12.98 22.55 -6.75
CA GLN A 19 13.30 22.44 -5.32
C GLN A 19 13.98 21.11 -4.94
N VAL A 20 13.82 20.06 -5.74
CA VAL A 20 14.22 18.69 -5.37
C VAL A 20 15.15 18.02 -6.37
N ILE A 21 15.16 18.49 -7.63
CA ILE A 21 15.83 17.82 -8.75
C ILE A 21 17.35 17.69 -8.53
N GLU A 22 18.02 18.70 -7.98
CA GLU A 22 19.48 18.66 -7.76
C GLU A 22 19.87 17.54 -6.77
N ARG A 23 19.11 17.36 -5.70
CA ARG A 23 19.30 16.27 -4.73
C ARG A 23 19.20 14.90 -5.40
N CYS A 24 18.18 14.71 -6.23
CA CYS A 24 18.01 13.50 -7.00
C CYS A 24 19.19 13.24 -7.94
N LEU A 25 19.51 14.21 -8.78
CA LEU A 25 20.58 14.09 -9.78
C LEU A 25 21.95 13.87 -9.15
N ALA A 26 22.25 14.54 -8.03
CA ALA A 26 23.49 14.30 -7.28
C ALA A 26 23.62 12.85 -6.81
N SER A 27 22.53 12.21 -6.44
CA SER A 27 22.53 10.82 -5.96
C SER A 27 22.79 9.77 -7.05
N VAL A 28 22.55 10.11 -8.30
CA VAL A 28 22.69 9.18 -9.44
C VAL A 28 23.88 9.51 -10.35
N ARG A 29 24.49 10.69 -10.20
CA ARG A 29 25.51 11.20 -11.11
C ARG A 29 26.68 10.24 -11.33
N ASP A 30 27.18 9.61 -10.29
CA ASP A 30 28.30 8.68 -10.35
C ASP A 30 27.90 7.26 -10.77
N LEU A 31 26.60 6.99 -10.86
CA LEU A 31 26.06 5.69 -11.23
C LEU A 31 25.80 5.58 -12.74
N ILE A 32 25.45 6.71 -13.39
CA ILE A 32 24.94 6.74 -14.76
C ILE A 32 26.04 7.06 -15.77
N ASP A 33 25.91 6.50 -16.97
CA ASP A 33 26.81 6.75 -18.11
C ASP A 33 26.15 7.68 -19.14
N THR A 34 24.81 7.75 -19.10
CA THR A 34 24.01 8.64 -19.97
C THR A 34 22.66 8.94 -19.32
N TRP A 35 21.91 9.86 -19.89
CA TRP A 35 20.58 10.22 -19.39
C TRP A 35 19.61 10.60 -20.50
N CYS A 36 18.31 10.38 -20.23
CA CYS A 36 17.20 10.77 -21.07
C CYS A 36 16.06 11.28 -20.16
N ILE A 37 15.85 12.59 -20.12
CA ILE A 37 14.84 13.23 -19.28
C ILE A 37 13.82 13.91 -20.19
N CYS A 38 12.51 13.68 -19.90
CA CYS A 38 11.42 14.36 -20.60
C CYS A 38 10.81 15.40 -19.65
N ASP A 39 10.90 16.67 -20.04
CA ASP A 39 10.19 17.77 -19.39
C ASP A 39 8.77 17.85 -19.94
N THR A 40 7.79 17.85 -19.04
CA THR A 40 6.37 17.81 -19.40
C THR A 40 5.70 19.19 -19.28
N GLY A 41 6.49 20.24 -19.37
CA GLY A 41 6.04 21.64 -19.38
C GLY A 41 6.39 22.37 -18.08
N SER A 42 7.65 22.31 -17.65
CA SER A 42 8.17 23.14 -16.55
C SER A 42 8.16 24.61 -16.92
N THR A 43 7.80 25.43 -15.95
CA THR A 43 7.76 26.90 -16.05
C THR A 43 8.74 27.56 -15.09
N ASP A 44 9.46 26.76 -14.30
CA ASP A 44 10.51 27.17 -13.38
C ASP A 44 11.90 26.85 -13.94
N VAL A 45 12.94 26.93 -13.15
CA VAL A 45 14.34 26.69 -13.53
C VAL A 45 14.74 25.20 -13.60
N THR A 46 13.79 24.27 -13.54
CA THR A 46 14.06 22.80 -13.55
C THR A 46 14.96 22.38 -14.70
N GLN A 47 14.71 22.85 -15.91
CA GLN A 47 15.49 22.48 -17.10
C GLN A 47 16.95 22.99 -17.01
N GLU A 48 17.18 24.19 -16.47
CA GLU A 48 18.51 24.78 -16.28
C GLU A 48 19.29 23.97 -15.25
N LEU A 49 18.68 23.63 -14.12
CA LEU A 49 19.29 22.81 -13.06
C LEU A 49 19.68 21.42 -13.58
N ILE A 50 18.85 20.78 -14.40
CA ILE A 50 19.17 19.49 -15.02
C ILE A 50 20.41 19.59 -15.89
N ARG A 51 20.49 20.58 -16.79
CA ARG A 51 21.65 20.76 -17.69
C ARG A 51 22.93 21.03 -16.89
N THR A 52 22.84 21.82 -15.82
CA THR A 52 23.97 22.14 -14.95
C THR A 52 24.42 20.92 -14.15
N ALA A 53 23.48 20.20 -13.50
CA ALA A 53 23.81 19.06 -12.65
C ALA A 53 24.39 17.88 -13.44
N LEU A 54 24.01 17.71 -14.71
CA LEU A 54 24.45 16.61 -15.57
C LEU A 54 25.50 17.04 -16.61
N ASP A 55 26.07 18.24 -16.48
CA ASP A 55 27.16 18.68 -17.35
C ASP A 55 28.31 17.68 -17.34
N GLY A 56 28.83 17.40 -18.55
CA GLY A 56 29.89 16.41 -18.77
C GLY A 56 29.43 14.96 -18.88
N ILE A 57 28.14 14.64 -18.63
CA ILE A 57 27.56 13.32 -18.89
C ILE A 57 26.71 13.40 -20.17
N PRO A 58 26.96 12.55 -21.19
CA PRO A 58 26.18 12.56 -22.41
C PRO A 58 24.70 12.22 -22.13
N GLY A 59 23.78 12.98 -22.72
CA GLY A 59 22.35 12.75 -22.55
C GLY A 59 21.48 13.79 -23.27
N GLU A 60 20.20 13.72 -23.05
CA GLU A 60 19.24 14.64 -23.67
C GLU A 60 18.10 15.03 -22.76
N LEU A 61 17.73 16.29 -22.81
CA LEU A 61 16.49 16.84 -22.26
C LEU A 61 15.52 17.09 -23.41
N ARG A 62 14.34 16.45 -23.35
CA ARG A 62 13.28 16.58 -24.34
C ARG A 62 12.07 17.29 -23.74
N GLU A 63 11.47 18.17 -24.49
CA GLU A 63 10.21 18.79 -24.13
C GLU A 63 9.07 17.97 -24.74
N GLU A 64 8.23 17.38 -23.89
CA GLU A 64 7.14 16.50 -24.31
C GLU A 64 5.83 16.98 -23.66
N PRO A 65 4.79 17.32 -24.45
CA PRO A 65 3.53 17.77 -23.89
C PRO A 65 2.97 16.75 -22.89
N TRP A 66 2.47 17.26 -21.74
CA TRP A 66 1.81 16.43 -20.76
C TRP A 66 0.51 15.82 -21.30
N GLN A 67 0.37 14.51 -21.16
CA GLN A 67 -0.88 13.78 -21.42
C GLN A 67 -1.36 13.06 -20.15
N ASP A 68 -0.58 12.11 -19.67
CA ASP A 68 -0.75 11.37 -18.40
C ASP A 68 0.58 10.69 -18.05
N PHE A 69 0.65 10.12 -16.82
CA PHE A 69 1.90 9.50 -16.35
C PHE A 69 2.33 8.32 -17.22
N GLY A 70 1.42 7.38 -17.52
CA GLY A 70 1.76 6.21 -18.31
C GLY A 70 2.23 6.57 -19.72
N HIS A 71 1.57 7.53 -20.36
CA HIS A 71 1.96 8.01 -21.69
C HIS A 71 3.36 8.64 -21.66
N ASN A 72 3.59 9.63 -20.81
CA ASN A 72 4.85 10.38 -20.80
C ASN A 72 6.03 9.51 -20.30
N ARG A 73 5.83 8.62 -19.34
CA ARG A 73 6.85 7.64 -18.93
C ARG A 73 7.15 6.64 -20.06
N SER A 74 6.13 6.15 -20.78
CA SER A 74 6.34 5.25 -21.92
C SER A 74 7.07 5.95 -23.06
N LEU A 75 6.78 7.24 -23.29
CA LEU A 75 7.48 8.05 -24.30
C LEU A 75 8.96 8.23 -23.90
N ASN A 76 9.25 8.54 -22.64
CA ASN A 76 10.62 8.62 -22.13
C ASN A 76 11.39 7.31 -22.36
N LEU A 77 10.79 6.16 -22.04
CA LEU A 77 11.41 4.84 -22.28
C LEU A 77 11.67 4.57 -23.77
N ARG A 78 10.79 5.01 -24.67
CA ARG A 78 11.02 4.91 -26.13
C ARG A 78 12.23 5.75 -26.57
N HIS A 79 12.40 6.93 -26.01
CA HIS A 79 13.57 7.77 -26.30
C HIS A 79 14.87 7.18 -25.73
N ALA A 80 14.80 6.52 -24.57
CA ALA A 80 15.94 5.88 -23.91
C ALA A 80 16.30 4.52 -24.51
N TYR A 81 15.44 3.90 -25.32
CA TYR A 81 15.66 2.57 -25.89
C TYR A 81 17.01 2.45 -26.60
N GLY A 82 17.82 1.46 -26.21
CA GLY A 82 19.13 1.17 -26.81
C GLY A 82 20.26 2.14 -26.43
N LYS A 83 20.04 3.13 -25.54
CA LYS A 83 21.08 4.09 -25.15
C LYS A 83 22.08 3.55 -24.12
N ALA A 84 21.70 2.54 -23.36
CA ALA A 84 22.55 1.88 -22.38
C ALA A 84 22.14 0.42 -22.21
N ASP A 85 22.95 -0.36 -21.50
CA ASP A 85 22.61 -1.74 -21.17
C ASP A 85 21.39 -1.82 -20.26
N TYR A 86 21.23 -0.84 -19.34
CA TYR A 86 20.09 -0.73 -18.44
C TYR A 86 19.58 0.71 -18.34
N LEU A 87 18.28 0.83 -18.08
CA LEU A 87 17.58 2.08 -17.82
C LEU A 87 17.25 2.15 -16.32
N LEU A 88 17.72 3.21 -15.65
CA LEU A 88 17.43 3.49 -14.24
C LEU A 88 16.26 4.49 -14.15
N LEU A 89 15.16 4.06 -13.57
CA LEU A 89 13.88 4.78 -13.53
C LEU A 89 13.73 5.47 -12.19
N VAL A 90 13.86 6.81 -12.15
CA VAL A 90 13.85 7.60 -10.91
C VAL A 90 12.92 8.80 -11.09
N ASP A 91 12.20 9.15 -10.03
CA ASP A 91 11.41 10.39 -9.96
C ASP A 91 12.22 11.50 -9.26
N ALA A 92 11.92 12.75 -9.55
CA ALA A 92 12.73 13.91 -9.10
C ALA A 92 12.81 14.06 -7.55
N ASP A 93 11.80 13.54 -6.82
CA ASP A 93 11.73 13.56 -5.36
C ASP A 93 12.31 12.30 -4.69
N MET A 94 13.07 11.52 -5.46
CA MET A 94 13.76 10.32 -4.99
C MET A 94 15.27 10.53 -4.88
N VAL A 95 15.89 9.76 -4.02
CA VAL A 95 17.35 9.62 -3.87
C VAL A 95 17.70 8.15 -4.05
N VAL A 96 18.70 7.88 -4.86
CA VAL A 96 19.25 6.53 -5.03
C VAL A 96 20.46 6.40 -4.11
N ARG A 97 20.39 5.49 -3.14
CA ARG A 97 21.51 5.14 -2.28
C ARG A 97 22.13 3.85 -2.78
N GLN A 98 23.45 3.86 -2.95
CA GLN A 98 24.21 2.66 -3.28
C GLN A 98 24.78 2.05 -2.00
N ASP A 99 24.21 0.91 -1.56
CA ASP A 99 24.65 0.21 -0.34
C ASP A 99 25.79 -0.79 -0.60
N ALA A 100 25.97 -1.21 -1.87
CA ALA A 100 27.04 -2.11 -2.30
C ALA A 100 27.41 -1.87 -3.78
N PRO A 101 28.59 -2.31 -4.23
CA PRO A 101 28.90 -2.35 -5.67
C PRO A 101 27.86 -3.14 -6.44
N LEU A 102 27.52 -2.69 -7.66
CA LEU A 102 26.59 -3.40 -8.53
C LEU A 102 27.15 -4.80 -8.86
N PRO A 103 26.39 -5.86 -8.62
CA PRO A 103 26.76 -7.20 -9.05
C PRO A 103 26.71 -7.30 -10.60
N PRO A 104 27.21 -8.39 -11.19
CA PRO A 104 26.93 -8.67 -12.60
C PRO A 104 25.43 -8.74 -12.83
N LEU A 105 24.92 -7.95 -13.77
CA LEU A 105 23.50 -7.90 -14.11
C LEU A 105 23.20 -8.84 -15.26
N GLY A 106 22.19 -9.70 -15.12
CA GLY A 106 21.80 -10.71 -16.12
C GLY A 106 20.30 -10.85 -16.33
N SER A 107 19.48 -10.24 -15.46
CA SER A 107 18.03 -10.25 -15.59
C SER A 107 17.51 -9.08 -16.42
N ASP A 108 16.28 -9.21 -16.94
CA ASP A 108 15.68 -8.17 -17.79
C ASP A 108 15.16 -6.99 -16.93
N ALA A 109 14.81 -7.25 -15.69
CA ALA A 109 14.35 -6.23 -14.76
C ALA A 109 14.83 -6.51 -13.32
N TYR A 110 15.06 -5.46 -12.57
CA TYR A 110 15.41 -5.52 -11.16
C TYR A 110 14.45 -4.69 -10.33
N LEU A 111 13.98 -5.33 -9.24
CA LEU A 111 13.16 -4.69 -8.23
C LEU A 111 14.07 -4.10 -7.16
N LEU A 112 14.05 -2.79 -7.04
CA LEU A 112 14.78 -2.06 -6.02
C LEU A 112 13.89 -1.89 -4.79
N LYS A 113 14.51 -1.97 -3.61
CA LYS A 113 13.87 -1.68 -2.33
C LYS A 113 13.57 -0.18 -2.23
N HIS A 114 12.35 0.15 -1.84
CA HIS A 114 11.99 1.48 -1.37
C HIS A 114 12.08 1.51 0.16
N ALA A 115 12.95 2.37 0.69
CA ALA A 115 13.08 2.57 2.13
C ALA A 115 11.92 3.41 2.67
N GLY A 116 11.41 3.06 3.86
CA GLY A 116 10.31 3.74 4.52
C GLY A 116 9.69 2.87 5.61
N GLU A 117 8.59 3.33 6.20
CA GLU A 117 7.85 2.56 7.21
C GLU A 117 7.32 1.22 6.68
N SER A 118 6.97 1.18 5.40
CA SER A 118 6.57 -0.04 4.68
C SER A 118 7.60 -0.32 3.59
N GLU A 119 8.39 -1.37 3.79
CA GLU A 119 9.34 -1.82 2.77
C GLU A 119 8.61 -2.52 1.63
N TYR A 120 8.79 -2.01 0.42
CA TYR A 120 8.26 -2.62 -0.80
C TYR A 120 9.29 -2.54 -1.92
N ARG A 121 9.09 -3.33 -2.98
CA ARG A 121 10.01 -3.39 -4.11
C ARG A 121 9.27 -3.08 -5.41
N ILE A 122 9.87 -2.23 -6.24
CA ILE A 122 9.35 -1.86 -7.55
C ILE A 122 10.45 -2.03 -8.60
N LYS A 123 10.06 -2.34 -9.84
CA LYS A 123 10.97 -2.33 -11.00
C LYS A 123 11.50 -0.91 -11.22
N ARG A 124 12.80 -0.72 -10.98
CA ARG A 124 13.46 0.57 -11.15
C ARG A 124 14.72 0.50 -12.01
N LEU A 125 15.21 -0.71 -12.31
CA LEU A 125 16.33 -0.91 -13.22
C LEU A 125 15.91 -1.97 -14.24
N VAL A 126 15.92 -1.63 -15.53
CA VAL A 126 15.42 -2.52 -16.60
C VAL A 126 16.33 -2.50 -17.81
N ARG A 127 16.41 -3.60 -18.56
CA ARG A 127 17.25 -3.71 -19.77
C ARG A 127 16.89 -2.65 -20.80
N GLY A 128 17.91 -2.02 -21.37
CA GLY A 128 17.75 -0.93 -22.32
C GLY A 128 17.35 -1.39 -23.73
N ASP A 129 17.51 -2.67 -24.07
CA ASP A 129 17.14 -3.25 -25.36
C ASP A 129 15.77 -3.97 -25.35
N VAL A 130 15.04 -3.92 -24.23
CA VAL A 130 13.66 -4.40 -24.13
C VAL A 130 12.67 -3.23 -24.28
N ARG A 131 11.58 -3.46 -25.03
CA ARG A 131 10.55 -2.44 -25.25
C ARG A 131 9.58 -2.39 -24.07
N TRP A 132 9.96 -1.62 -23.06
CA TRP A 132 9.14 -1.36 -21.90
C TRP A 132 8.07 -0.29 -22.19
N HIS A 133 6.94 -0.41 -21.49
CA HIS A 133 5.90 0.61 -21.47
C HIS A 133 5.16 0.58 -20.14
N TYR A 134 4.56 1.72 -19.79
CA TYR A 134 3.67 1.83 -18.64
C TYR A 134 2.22 1.66 -19.04
N VAL A 135 1.42 1.01 -18.21
CA VAL A 135 -0.02 0.81 -18.39
C VAL A 135 -0.76 1.54 -17.26
N GLY A 136 -1.76 2.36 -17.62
CA GLY A 136 -2.55 3.19 -16.72
C GLY A 136 -2.19 4.68 -16.83
N ALA A 137 -3.18 5.54 -16.75
CA ALA A 137 -2.99 7.00 -16.84
C ALA A 137 -2.35 7.58 -15.56
N THR A 138 -2.65 6.98 -14.41
CA THR A 138 -2.00 7.15 -13.11
C THR A 138 -2.02 5.83 -12.37
N HIS A 139 -1.26 5.67 -11.28
CA HIS A 139 -1.02 4.36 -10.64
C HIS A 139 -0.54 3.31 -11.64
N GLU A 140 0.24 3.77 -12.61
CA GLU A 140 0.74 2.99 -13.72
C GLU A 140 1.74 1.93 -13.27
N TYR A 141 1.79 0.82 -13.99
CA TYR A 141 2.80 -0.22 -13.78
C TYR A 141 3.61 -0.48 -15.03
N LEU A 142 4.88 -0.81 -14.84
CA LEU A 142 5.83 -1.09 -15.92
C LEU A 142 5.72 -2.54 -16.38
N THR A 143 5.57 -2.74 -17.70
CA THR A 143 5.52 -4.05 -18.33
C THR A 143 6.17 -4.05 -19.73
N SER A 144 6.27 -5.20 -20.35
CA SER A 144 6.66 -5.36 -21.76
C SER A 144 5.75 -6.39 -22.43
N HIS A 145 5.70 -6.39 -23.77
CA HIS A 145 4.98 -7.41 -24.53
C HIS A 145 5.69 -8.76 -24.58
N GLN A 146 6.94 -8.83 -24.12
CA GLN A 146 7.75 -10.04 -24.04
C GLN A 146 7.77 -10.52 -22.60
N ASP A 147 7.83 -11.85 -22.43
CA ASP A 147 8.14 -12.42 -21.12
C ASP A 147 9.52 -11.91 -20.67
N HIS A 148 9.62 -11.54 -19.42
CA HIS A 148 10.83 -10.95 -18.87
C HIS A 148 11.15 -11.54 -17.50
N ARG A 149 12.42 -11.82 -17.28
CA ARG A 149 12.94 -12.27 -15.99
C ARG A 149 13.19 -11.08 -15.08
N GLN A 150 12.75 -11.19 -13.84
CA GLN A 150 12.97 -10.15 -12.83
C GLN A 150 13.61 -10.72 -11.57
N GLU A 151 14.49 -9.93 -10.94
CA GLU A 151 15.20 -10.28 -9.72
C GLU A 151 15.22 -9.10 -8.74
N ASN A 152 15.44 -9.37 -7.47
CA ASN A 152 15.69 -8.33 -6.48
C ASN A 152 17.13 -7.82 -6.60
N LEU A 153 17.33 -6.52 -6.43
CA LEU A 153 18.66 -5.90 -6.40
C LEU A 153 18.80 -5.08 -5.13
N ASP A 154 19.58 -5.60 -4.17
CA ASP A 154 19.79 -4.97 -2.87
C ASP A 154 20.92 -3.91 -2.87
N ALA A 155 21.74 -3.89 -3.93
CA ALA A 155 22.85 -2.95 -4.05
C ALA A 155 22.42 -1.48 -4.21
N LEU A 156 21.18 -1.26 -4.69
CA LEU A 156 20.57 0.06 -4.83
C LEU A 156 19.27 0.13 -4.02
N VAL A 157 19.10 1.21 -3.28
CA VAL A 157 17.91 1.49 -2.48
C VAL A 157 17.35 2.85 -2.88
N ILE A 158 16.04 2.96 -3.04
CA ILE A 158 15.34 4.22 -3.31
C ILE A 158 14.84 4.80 -1.99
N GLU A 159 15.17 6.04 -1.72
CA GLU A 159 14.57 6.85 -0.66
C GLU A 159 13.62 7.86 -1.30
N HIS A 160 12.34 7.81 -0.93
CA HIS A 160 11.30 8.66 -1.50
C HIS A 160 10.88 9.73 -0.48
N PHE A 161 11.21 10.99 -0.76
CA PHE A 161 10.93 12.11 0.15
C PHE A 161 9.52 12.65 0.01
N ALA A 162 8.92 12.37 -1.13
CA ALA A 162 7.55 12.76 -1.39
C ALA A 162 7.32 14.29 -1.27
N ASP A 163 8.29 15.11 -1.69
CA ASP A 163 8.31 16.57 -1.62
C ASP A 163 8.40 17.28 -3.00
N GLY A 164 8.13 16.52 -4.08
CA GLY A 164 8.12 17.03 -5.46
C GLY A 164 7.00 18.02 -5.76
N GLY A 165 7.18 18.82 -6.82
CA GLY A 165 6.28 19.94 -7.18
C GLY A 165 4.88 19.54 -7.68
N SER A 166 4.65 18.27 -7.97
CA SER A 166 3.39 17.76 -8.56
C SER A 166 2.28 17.43 -7.54
N ARG A 167 2.35 17.91 -6.29
CA ARG A 167 1.45 17.48 -5.18
C ARG A 167 0.22 18.33 -4.99
N ALA A 168 0.28 19.62 -5.31
CA ALA A 168 -0.92 20.44 -5.30
C ALA A 168 -1.95 19.83 -6.25
N ASP A 169 -3.18 19.71 -5.81
CA ASP A 169 -4.31 19.16 -6.56
C ASP A 169 -4.10 17.73 -7.12
N LYS A 170 -3.29 16.93 -6.41
CA LYS A 170 -2.96 15.57 -6.87
C LYS A 170 -4.20 14.71 -7.06
N PHE A 171 -5.09 14.68 -6.07
CA PHE A 171 -6.26 13.80 -6.13
C PHE A 171 -7.27 14.25 -7.18
N GLU A 172 -7.48 15.55 -7.36
CA GLU A 172 -8.35 16.10 -8.42
C GLU A 172 -7.82 15.76 -9.82
N ARG A 173 -6.51 15.95 -10.02
CA ARG A 173 -5.85 15.59 -11.28
C ARG A 173 -5.96 14.10 -11.55
N ASP A 174 -5.67 13.24 -10.57
CA ASP A 174 -5.70 11.80 -10.70
C ASP A 174 -7.14 11.30 -10.96
N ALA A 175 -8.15 11.84 -10.27
CA ALA A 175 -9.56 11.57 -10.57
C ALA A 175 -9.92 11.96 -12.00
N GLY A 176 -9.48 13.13 -12.47
CA GLY A 176 -9.69 13.57 -13.84
C GLY A 176 -9.05 12.65 -14.90
N LEU A 177 -7.83 12.15 -14.64
CA LEU A 177 -7.14 11.18 -15.49
C LEU A 177 -7.90 9.84 -15.53
N LEU A 178 -8.25 9.31 -14.37
CA LEU A 178 -8.95 8.03 -14.23
C LEU A 178 -10.37 8.07 -14.82
N ARG A 179 -11.11 9.16 -14.65
CA ARG A 179 -12.43 9.33 -15.30
C ARG A 179 -12.32 9.32 -16.83
N ARG A 180 -11.29 9.98 -17.41
CA ARG A 180 -11.05 9.94 -18.87
C ARG A 180 -10.65 8.56 -19.36
N GLU A 181 -9.81 7.84 -18.61
CA GLU A 181 -9.42 6.48 -18.94
C GLU A 181 -10.61 5.52 -18.86
N LEU A 182 -11.43 5.62 -17.81
CA LEU A 182 -12.65 4.82 -17.64
C LEU A 182 -13.69 5.08 -18.72
N ALA A 183 -13.78 6.31 -19.24
CA ALA A 183 -14.66 6.64 -20.35
C ALA A 183 -14.20 5.98 -21.67
N ARG A 184 -12.90 5.75 -21.86
CA ARG A 184 -12.34 5.05 -23.04
C ARG A 184 -12.44 3.53 -22.89
N ASP A 185 -12.20 3.01 -21.71
CA ASP A 185 -12.29 1.58 -21.39
C ASP A 185 -13.11 1.35 -20.12
N PRO A 186 -14.45 1.25 -20.26
CA PRO A 186 -15.32 1.00 -19.10
C PRO A 186 -15.09 -0.35 -18.44
N GLY A 187 -14.41 -1.29 -19.09
CA GLY A 187 -14.09 -2.62 -18.58
C GLY A 187 -12.81 -2.68 -17.73
N ASN A 188 -12.04 -1.60 -17.65
CA ASN A 188 -10.76 -1.59 -16.93
C ASN A 188 -10.95 -1.64 -15.43
N THR A 189 -10.76 -2.85 -14.87
CA THR A 189 -10.93 -3.12 -13.43
C THR A 189 -10.00 -2.29 -12.55
N ARG A 190 -8.75 -2.09 -13.01
CA ARG A 190 -7.74 -1.31 -12.29
C ARG A 190 -8.14 0.16 -12.21
N THR A 191 -8.60 0.75 -13.32
CA THR A 191 -9.05 2.14 -13.36
C THR A 191 -10.25 2.37 -12.45
N VAL A 192 -11.23 1.44 -12.44
CA VAL A 192 -12.36 1.50 -11.49
C VAL A 192 -11.87 1.48 -10.05
N PHE A 193 -10.92 0.60 -9.72
CA PHE A 193 -10.39 0.46 -8.37
C PHE A 193 -9.69 1.74 -7.89
N TYR A 194 -8.76 2.28 -8.69
CA TYR A 194 -8.02 3.48 -8.29
C TYR A 194 -8.86 4.74 -8.30
N LEU A 195 -9.87 4.83 -9.20
CA LEU A 195 -10.82 5.94 -9.17
C LEU A 195 -11.64 5.91 -7.88
N ALA A 196 -12.11 4.72 -7.46
CA ALA A 196 -12.83 4.58 -6.20
C ALA A 196 -11.98 5.03 -4.99
N GLN A 197 -10.68 4.68 -4.95
CA GLN A 197 -9.76 5.13 -3.90
C GLN A 197 -9.56 6.65 -3.93
N THR A 198 -9.28 7.20 -5.11
CA THR A 198 -9.03 8.64 -5.27
C THR A 198 -10.25 9.47 -4.83
N LEU A 199 -11.46 9.01 -5.18
CA LEU A 199 -12.70 9.68 -4.77
C LEU A 199 -12.96 9.55 -3.26
N ARG A 200 -12.63 8.42 -2.65
CA ARG A 200 -12.65 8.29 -1.17
C ARG A 200 -11.74 9.34 -0.53
N ASP A 201 -10.53 9.50 -1.05
CA ASP A 201 -9.54 10.44 -0.50
C ASP A 201 -9.92 11.91 -0.76
N LEU A 202 -10.73 12.17 -1.79
CA LEU A 202 -11.38 13.47 -2.06
C LEU A 202 -12.65 13.71 -1.21
N GLY A 203 -13.17 12.69 -0.52
CA GLY A 203 -14.43 12.77 0.21
C GLY A 203 -15.69 12.65 -0.67
N GLU A 204 -15.55 12.25 -1.93
CA GLU A 204 -16.67 11.96 -2.84
C GLU A 204 -17.24 10.56 -2.58
N HIS A 205 -17.81 10.37 -1.38
CA HIS A 205 -18.13 9.06 -0.83
C HIS A 205 -19.17 8.28 -1.63
N GLU A 206 -20.22 8.91 -2.15
CA GLU A 206 -21.29 8.23 -2.89
C GLU A 206 -20.75 7.59 -4.18
N GLU A 207 -19.98 8.36 -4.97
CA GLU A 207 -19.38 7.86 -6.21
C GLU A 207 -18.31 6.80 -5.90
N SER A 208 -17.49 7.01 -4.85
CA SER A 208 -16.49 6.06 -4.37
C SER A 208 -17.12 4.69 -4.05
N VAL A 209 -18.18 4.67 -3.25
CA VAL A 209 -18.91 3.44 -2.88
C VAL A 209 -19.45 2.74 -4.11
N ALA A 210 -20.11 3.48 -5.02
CA ALA A 210 -20.66 2.92 -6.25
C ALA A 210 -19.57 2.25 -7.13
N LEU A 211 -18.41 2.86 -7.21
CA LEU A 211 -17.27 2.32 -7.96
C LEU A 211 -16.63 1.12 -7.26
N TYR A 212 -16.48 1.11 -5.93
CA TYR A 212 -16.01 -0.07 -5.22
C TYR A 212 -16.96 -1.26 -5.39
N GLU A 213 -18.27 -1.05 -5.30
CA GLU A 213 -19.23 -2.12 -5.57
C GLU A 213 -19.18 -2.59 -7.02
N ARG A 214 -19.02 -1.66 -7.97
CA ARG A 214 -18.80 -2.02 -9.38
C ARG A 214 -17.54 -2.85 -9.53
N ARG A 215 -16.41 -2.45 -8.90
CA ARG A 215 -15.15 -3.19 -8.94
C ARG A 215 -15.33 -4.62 -8.39
N ALA A 216 -16.03 -4.78 -7.28
CA ALA A 216 -16.29 -6.08 -6.69
C ALA A 216 -17.10 -6.99 -7.65
N ARG A 217 -18.11 -6.43 -8.36
CA ARG A 217 -18.91 -7.19 -9.34
C ARG A 217 -18.11 -7.59 -10.59
N MET A 218 -17.06 -6.87 -10.95
CA MET A 218 -16.21 -7.19 -12.10
C MET A 218 -15.35 -8.45 -11.91
N GLY A 219 -15.15 -8.92 -10.68
CA GLY A 219 -14.34 -10.11 -10.39
C GLY A 219 -12.84 -9.91 -10.67
N GLY A 220 -12.16 -10.97 -11.06
CA GLY A 220 -10.72 -10.96 -11.34
C GLY A 220 -9.88 -11.11 -10.07
N TRP A 221 -8.94 -10.21 -9.80
CA TRP A 221 -8.04 -10.32 -8.66
C TRP A 221 -8.79 -10.26 -7.32
N ALA A 222 -8.76 -11.41 -6.61
CA ALA A 222 -9.59 -11.62 -5.42
C ALA A 222 -9.28 -10.62 -4.28
N GLU A 223 -8.04 -10.17 -4.15
CA GLU A 223 -7.66 -9.19 -3.12
C GLU A 223 -8.26 -7.80 -3.39
N GLU A 224 -8.31 -7.37 -4.65
CA GLU A 224 -9.00 -6.13 -5.01
C GLU A 224 -10.53 -6.24 -4.82
N VAL A 225 -11.11 -7.41 -5.12
CA VAL A 225 -12.55 -7.66 -4.88
C VAL A 225 -12.85 -7.55 -3.39
N TYR A 226 -12.07 -8.24 -2.54
CA TYR A 226 -12.19 -8.17 -1.09
C TYR A 226 -12.07 -6.73 -0.57
N PHE A 227 -10.99 -6.05 -0.95
CA PHE A 227 -10.73 -4.68 -0.50
C PHE A 227 -11.82 -3.70 -0.94
N SER A 228 -12.36 -3.88 -2.14
CA SER A 228 -13.46 -3.07 -2.65
C SER A 228 -14.73 -3.25 -1.82
N LEU A 229 -15.09 -4.48 -1.47
CA LEU A 229 -16.22 -4.76 -0.58
C LEU A 229 -15.99 -4.20 0.83
N LEU A 230 -14.77 -4.35 1.36
CA LEU A 230 -14.39 -3.81 2.65
C LEU A 230 -14.58 -2.28 2.68
N GLN A 231 -14.03 -1.57 1.68
CA GLN A 231 -14.10 -0.10 1.62
C GLN A 231 -15.53 0.41 1.38
N ALA A 232 -16.30 -0.25 0.53
CA ALA A 232 -17.72 0.06 0.35
C ALA A 232 -18.48 -0.11 1.68
N GLY A 233 -18.22 -1.19 2.41
CA GLY A 233 -18.83 -1.47 3.70
C GLY A 233 -18.51 -0.45 4.77
N VAL A 234 -17.22 -0.09 4.89
CA VAL A 234 -16.74 0.91 5.83
C VAL A 234 -17.39 2.27 5.54
N GLN A 235 -17.30 2.76 4.30
CA GLN A 235 -17.85 4.07 3.92
C GLN A 235 -19.36 4.15 4.11
N ARG A 236 -20.14 3.12 3.71
CA ARG A 236 -21.58 3.09 3.96
C ARG A 236 -21.89 3.20 5.44
N ALA A 237 -21.22 2.41 6.27
CA ALA A 237 -21.43 2.40 7.72
C ALA A 237 -21.07 3.76 8.36
N ASP A 238 -20.00 4.41 7.91
CA ASP A 238 -19.55 5.73 8.41
C ASP A 238 -20.52 6.85 8.03
N HIS A 239 -21.23 6.71 6.89
CA HIS A 239 -22.22 7.68 6.42
C HIS A 239 -23.67 7.29 6.75
N GLY A 240 -23.87 6.41 7.73
CA GLY A 240 -25.18 6.12 8.32
C GLY A 240 -25.97 4.98 7.66
N ASP A 241 -25.51 4.40 6.54
CA ASP A 241 -26.11 3.22 5.92
C ASP A 241 -25.51 1.94 6.53
N TRP A 242 -25.82 1.70 7.82
CA TRP A 242 -25.34 0.50 8.50
C TRP A 242 -25.82 -0.82 7.85
N PRO A 243 -27.11 -0.97 7.42
CA PRO A 243 -27.53 -2.21 6.77
C PRO A 243 -26.74 -2.52 5.49
N GLY A 244 -26.56 -1.55 4.62
CA GLY A 244 -25.76 -1.71 3.40
C GLY A 244 -24.27 -1.92 3.70
N GLY A 245 -23.75 -1.23 4.72
CA GLY A 245 -22.37 -1.42 5.19
C GLY A 245 -22.13 -2.84 5.70
N MET A 246 -23.05 -3.37 6.52
CA MET A 246 -22.98 -4.72 7.04
C MET A 246 -23.04 -5.77 5.92
N ASP A 247 -23.92 -5.61 4.92
CA ASP A 247 -23.99 -6.51 3.76
C ASP A 247 -22.63 -6.57 3.03
N CYS A 248 -22.05 -5.41 2.73
CA CYS A 248 -20.74 -5.35 2.06
C CYS A 248 -19.63 -6.01 2.90
N LEU A 249 -19.59 -5.78 4.21
CA LEU A 249 -18.57 -6.37 5.10
C LEU A 249 -18.72 -7.88 5.21
N VAL A 250 -19.95 -8.40 5.29
CA VAL A 250 -20.21 -9.86 5.29
C VAL A 250 -19.75 -10.46 3.97
N ARG A 251 -20.09 -9.85 2.84
CA ARG A 251 -19.66 -10.33 1.51
C ARG A 251 -18.15 -10.25 1.33
N ALA A 252 -17.47 -9.24 1.91
CA ALA A 252 -16.02 -9.18 1.94
C ALA A 252 -15.45 -10.40 2.68
N TRP A 253 -15.93 -10.68 3.87
CA TRP A 253 -15.49 -11.85 4.64
C TRP A 253 -15.78 -13.17 3.92
N GLU A 254 -16.98 -13.35 3.36
CA GLU A 254 -17.32 -14.55 2.57
C GLU A 254 -16.41 -14.73 1.35
N SER A 255 -15.94 -13.62 0.71
CA SER A 255 -15.07 -13.70 -0.46
C SER A 255 -13.64 -14.14 -0.11
N ARG A 256 -13.15 -13.82 1.10
CA ARG A 256 -11.82 -14.19 1.62
C ARG A 256 -11.88 -14.42 3.14
N PRO A 257 -12.32 -15.62 3.59
CA PRO A 257 -12.51 -15.89 5.02
C PRO A 257 -11.24 -15.84 5.87
N GLU A 258 -10.06 -15.92 5.25
CA GLU A 258 -8.75 -15.76 5.88
C GLU A 258 -8.40 -14.30 6.19
N ARG A 259 -9.09 -13.34 5.57
CA ARG A 259 -8.92 -11.90 5.81
C ARG A 259 -9.79 -11.45 6.98
N LEU A 260 -9.17 -10.81 7.96
CA LEU A 260 -9.85 -10.43 9.22
C LEU A 260 -10.32 -8.97 9.26
N GLU A 261 -9.92 -8.12 8.34
CA GLU A 261 -10.24 -6.69 8.41
C GLU A 261 -11.76 -6.45 8.36
N ALA A 262 -12.49 -7.15 7.48
CA ALA A 262 -13.93 -7.04 7.42
C ALA A 262 -14.61 -7.58 8.69
N LEU A 263 -14.07 -8.65 9.24
CA LEU A 263 -14.57 -9.25 10.49
C LEU A 263 -14.32 -8.32 11.69
N TYR A 264 -13.18 -7.64 11.71
CA TYR A 264 -12.86 -6.62 12.70
C TYR A 264 -13.84 -5.44 12.62
N GLU A 265 -14.11 -4.93 11.42
CA GLU A 265 -15.07 -3.84 11.21
C GLU A 265 -16.48 -4.23 11.67
N LEU A 266 -16.94 -5.43 11.34
CA LEU A 266 -18.22 -5.97 11.82
C LEU A 266 -18.26 -6.02 13.35
N THR A 267 -17.22 -6.59 13.96
CA THR A 267 -17.15 -6.77 15.41
C THR A 267 -17.17 -5.44 16.14
N SER A 268 -16.28 -4.51 15.76
CA SER A 268 -16.13 -3.22 16.43
C SER A 268 -17.41 -2.36 16.30
N ARG A 269 -18.03 -2.32 15.12
CA ARG A 269 -19.25 -1.54 14.87
C ARG A 269 -20.48 -2.14 15.58
N LEU A 270 -20.61 -3.46 15.61
CA LEU A 270 -21.67 -4.13 16.38
C LEU A 270 -21.50 -3.89 17.89
N ARG A 271 -20.26 -3.93 18.41
CA ARG A 271 -19.97 -3.60 19.81
C ARG A 271 -20.35 -2.16 20.14
N LEU A 272 -20.00 -1.20 19.27
CA LEU A 272 -20.37 0.21 19.46
C LEU A 272 -21.88 0.45 19.43
N LYS A 273 -22.64 -0.45 18.79
CA LYS A 273 -24.10 -0.46 18.77
C LYS A 273 -24.69 -1.32 19.90
N GLU A 274 -23.88 -1.75 20.87
CA GLU A 274 -24.25 -2.59 22.00
C GLU A 274 -24.85 -3.97 21.62
N GLN A 275 -24.61 -4.40 20.39
CA GLN A 275 -25.03 -5.71 19.87
C GLN A 275 -23.98 -6.77 20.22
N TYR A 276 -23.69 -6.91 21.51
CA TYR A 276 -22.54 -7.66 22.01
C TYR A 276 -22.51 -9.14 21.64
N ARG A 277 -23.69 -9.81 21.57
CA ARG A 277 -23.75 -11.24 21.20
C ARG A 277 -23.33 -11.46 19.74
N ALA A 278 -23.83 -10.62 18.82
CA ALA A 278 -23.44 -10.68 17.43
C ALA A 278 -21.96 -10.33 17.26
N ALA A 279 -21.48 -9.25 17.91
CA ALA A 279 -20.10 -8.86 17.92
C ALA A 279 -19.18 -9.99 18.42
N HIS A 280 -19.56 -10.66 19.51
CA HIS A 280 -18.79 -11.76 20.08
C HIS A 280 -18.71 -12.97 19.15
N SER A 281 -19.80 -13.28 18.40
CA SER A 281 -19.77 -14.36 17.42
C SER A 281 -18.74 -14.12 16.32
N PHE A 282 -18.67 -12.89 15.78
CA PHE A 282 -17.67 -12.51 14.79
C PHE A 282 -16.26 -12.47 15.38
N ALA A 283 -16.09 -11.89 16.59
CA ALA A 283 -14.80 -11.88 17.28
C ALA A 283 -14.24 -13.29 17.48
N SER A 284 -15.09 -14.21 17.93
CA SER A 284 -14.72 -15.62 18.17
C SER A 284 -14.31 -16.36 16.90
N ALA A 285 -14.90 -16.00 15.75
CA ALA A 285 -14.51 -16.56 14.46
C ALA A 285 -13.13 -16.05 13.98
N GLY A 286 -12.68 -14.90 14.48
CA GLY A 286 -11.45 -14.24 14.04
C GLY A 286 -10.22 -14.42 14.94
N ILE A 287 -10.40 -14.75 16.25
CA ILE A 287 -9.24 -14.91 17.14
C ILE A 287 -8.38 -16.09 16.71
N ASP A 288 -7.07 -15.96 16.96
CA ASP A 288 -6.05 -16.98 16.69
C ASP A 288 -5.89 -17.38 15.21
N ARG A 289 -6.45 -16.61 14.27
CA ARG A 289 -6.18 -16.82 12.86
C ARG A 289 -4.87 -16.15 12.44
N PRO A 290 -4.01 -16.84 11.69
CA PRO A 290 -2.76 -16.28 11.22
C PRO A 290 -3.01 -15.19 10.16
N ARG A 291 -2.05 -14.28 10.00
CA ARG A 291 -2.05 -13.34 8.89
C ARG A 291 -1.97 -14.11 7.56
N PRO A 292 -2.80 -13.80 6.56
CA PRO A 292 -2.70 -14.41 5.22
C PRO A 292 -1.44 -13.94 4.49
N GLN A 293 -1.14 -14.60 3.39
CA GLN A 293 -0.03 -14.22 2.50
C GLN A 293 -0.45 -13.20 1.42
N ASP A 294 -1.56 -12.52 1.65
CA ASP A 294 -2.02 -11.44 0.79
C ASP A 294 -1.09 -10.24 0.88
N ASP A 295 -0.99 -9.49 -0.23
CA ASP A 295 -0.15 -8.30 -0.33
C ASP A 295 -0.97 -7.01 -0.27
N LEU A 296 -2.22 -7.03 -0.78
CA LEU A 296 -3.02 -5.82 -0.96
C LEU A 296 -3.62 -5.33 0.36
N PHE A 297 -3.06 -4.26 0.92
CA PHE A 297 -3.59 -3.52 2.08
C PHE A 297 -3.97 -4.36 3.30
N VAL A 298 -3.21 -5.44 3.56
CA VAL A 298 -3.35 -6.21 4.80
C VAL A 298 -2.98 -5.33 6.00
N GLN A 299 -3.82 -5.36 7.04
CA GLN A 299 -3.59 -4.61 8.28
C GLN A 299 -3.01 -5.54 9.37
N PRO A 300 -1.67 -5.61 9.55
CA PRO A 300 -1.05 -6.60 10.43
C PRO A 300 -1.52 -6.51 11.89
N TRP A 301 -1.85 -5.32 12.38
CA TRP A 301 -2.30 -5.09 13.75
C TRP A 301 -3.64 -5.78 14.06
N VAL A 302 -4.52 -5.96 13.06
CA VAL A 302 -5.81 -6.68 13.22
C VAL A 302 -5.55 -8.12 13.66
N TYR A 303 -4.55 -8.78 13.04
CA TYR A 303 -4.17 -10.17 13.33
C TYR A 303 -3.36 -10.30 14.63
N ARG A 304 -2.54 -9.28 14.94
CA ARG A 304 -1.64 -9.32 16.11
C ARG A 304 -2.40 -9.12 17.39
N TRP A 305 -3.22 -8.07 17.49
CA TRP A 305 -3.91 -7.72 18.72
C TRP A 305 -5.35 -7.21 18.52
N GLY A 306 -5.70 -6.69 17.34
CA GLY A 306 -7.00 -6.02 17.11
C GLY A 306 -8.20 -6.94 17.36
N MET A 307 -8.23 -8.13 16.77
CA MET A 307 -9.32 -9.09 16.99
C MET A 307 -9.37 -9.58 18.45
N LEU A 308 -8.22 -9.84 19.08
CA LEU A 308 -8.17 -10.27 20.46
C LEU A 308 -8.65 -9.17 21.42
N PHE A 309 -8.36 -7.89 21.09
CA PHE A 309 -8.88 -6.75 21.85
C PHE A 309 -10.41 -6.68 21.79
N GLU A 310 -11.01 -6.77 20.60
CA GLU A 310 -12.46 -6.80 20.43
C GLU A 310 -13.10 -8.02 21.14
N TYR A 311 -12.46 -9.20 21.04
CA TYR A 311 -12.90 -10.40 21.75
C TYR A 311 -12.91 -10.20 23.25
N SER A 312 -11.87 -9.60 23.84
CA SER A 312 -11.79 -9.35 25.27
C SER A 312 -12.98 -8.56 25.81
N ILE A 313 -13.41 -7.55 25.04
CA ILE A 313 -14.55 -6.69 25.41
C ILE A 313 -15.87 -7.44 25.23
N THR A 314 -16.04 -8.10 24.09
CA THR A 314 -17.32 -8.77 23.78
C THR A 314 -17.57 -9.98 24.65
N ALA A 315 -16.53 -10.72 25.05
CA ALA A 315 -16.63 -11.79 26.03
C ALA A 315 -17.17 -11.31 27.40
N TYR A 316 -16.66 -10.16 27.88
CA TYR A 316 -17.15 -9.54 29.11
C TYR A 316 -18.66 -9.25 29.02
N TRP A 317 -19.10 -8.58 27.96
CA TRP A 317 -20.50 -8.18 27.79
C TRP A 317 -21.44 -9.34 27.48
N THR A 318 -20.93 -10.49 27.07
CA THR A 318 -21.72 -11.74 26.89
C THR A 318 -21.73 -12.63 28.13
N GLY A 319 -21.05 -12.21 29.21
CA GLY A 319 -21.04 -12.89 30.50
C GLY A 319 -19.89 -13.88 30.71
N ASP A 320 -18.95 -14.00 29.74
CA ASP A 320 -17.75 -14.82 29.88
C ASP A 320 -16.58 -13.99 30.41
N ALA A 321 -16.66 -13.63 31.68
CA ALA A 321 -15.60 -12.86 32.35
C ALA A 321 -14.26 -13.61 32.37
N THR A 322 -14.27 -14.93 32.41
CA THR A 322 -13.05 -15.74 32.42
C THR A 322 -12.30 -15.61 31.09
N ALA A 323 -13.00 -15.77 29.98
CA ALA A 323 -12.43 -15.59 28.65
C ALA A 323 -11.96 -14.14 28.42
N SER A 324 -12.73 -13.15 28.90
CA SER A 324 -12.35 -11.74 28.86
C SER A 324 -11.03 -11.48 29.57
N VAL A 325 -10.86 -11.93 30.82
CA VAL A 325 -9.62 -11.75 31.57
C VAL A 325 -8.44 -12.47 30.91
N ALA A 326 -8.65 -13.70 30.44
CA ALA A 326 -7.61 -14.46 29.76
C ALA A 326 -7.14 -13.75 28.47
N ALA A 327 -8.05 -13.17 27.69
CA ALA A 327 -7.72 -12.38 26.51
C ALA A 327 -6.95 -11.10 26.87
N CYS A 328 -7.35 -10.40 27.94
CA CYS A 328 -6.61 -9.24 28.46
C CYS A 328 -5.19 -9.62 28.90
N ASP A 329 -5.01 -10.75 29.57
CA ASP A 329 -3.68 -11.23 29.99
C ASP A 329 -2.78 -11.53 28.78
N ARG A 330 -3.32 -12.16 27.73
CA ARG A 330 -2.61 -12.39 26.47
C ARG A 330 -2.18 -11.07 25.81
N LEU A 331 -3.07 -10.08 25.74
CA LEU A 331 -2.75 -8.75 25.19
C LEU A 331 -1.66 -8.05 25.97
N LEU A 332 -1.71 -8.06 27.31
CA LEU A 332 -0.73 -7.42 28.17
C LEU A 332 0.67 -8.06 28.07
N ALA A 333 0.74 -9.34 27.72
CA ALA A 333 2.00 -10.05 27.49
C ALA A 333 2.68 -9.67 26.16
N MET A 334 1.98 -8.99 25.23
CA MET A 334 2.54 -8.56 23.95
C MET A 334 3.43 -7.33 24.15
N ALA A 335 4.70 -7.42 23.74
CA ALA A 335 5.65 -6.30 23.87
C ALA A 335 5.29 -5.10 22.99
N ASP A 336 4.65 -5.34 21.88
CA ASP A 336 4.31 -4.36 20.83
C ASP A 336 2.86 -3.87 20.86
N LEU A 337 2.11 -4.16 21.95
CA LEU A 337 0.79 -3.57 22.15
C LEU A 337 0.93 -2.07 22.39
N PRO A 338 0.29 -1.19 21.60
CA PRO A 338 0.40 0.25 21.79
C PRO A 338 -0.07 0.69 23.19
N ASP A 339 0.59 1.70 23.76
CA ASP A 339 0.34 2.14 25.16
C ASP A 339 -1.13 2.55 25.42
N ALA A 340 -1.76 3.20 24.46
CA ALA A 340 -3.18 3.55 24.58
C ALA A 340 -4.09 2.33 24.74
N TYR A 341 -3.82 1.25 23.99
CA TYR A 341 -4.55 0.00 24.12
C TYR A 341 -4.16 -0.74 25.41
N ARG A 342 -2.90 -0.73 25.78
CA ARG A 342 -2.41 -1.34 27.03
C ARG A 342 -3.14 -0.78 28.25
N HIS A 343 -3.30 0.55 28.31
CA HIS A 343 -4.07 1.19 29.39
C HIS A 343 -5.53 0.70 29.41
N GLN A 344 -6.20 0.70 28.26
CA GLN A 344 -7.59 0.26 28.16
C GLN A 344 -7.76 -1.23 28.51
N VAL A 345 -6.80 -2.08 28.12
CA VAL A 345 -6.83 -3.51 28.46
C VAL A 345 -6.68 -3.72 29.96
N LEU A 346 -5.85 -2.94 30.65
CA LEU A 346 -5.76 -3.00 32.13
C LEU A 346 -7.10 -2.67 32.78
N VAL A 347 -7.79 -1.64 32.30
CA VAL A 347 -9.12 -1.26 32.81
C VAL A 347 -10.14 -2.38 32.54
N ASN A 348 -10.19 -2.91 31.32
CA ASN A 348 -11.11 -3.99 30.94
C ASN A 348 -10.86 -5.24 31.77
N ARG A 349 -9.59 -5.59 31.99
CA ARG A 349 -9.19 -6.71 32.84
C ARG A 349 -9.71 -6.56 34.26
N GLN A 350 -9.60 -5.38 34.84
CA GLN A 350 -10.10 -5.11 36.20
C GLN A 350 -11.61 -5.33 36.31
N PHE A 351 -12.38 -4.86 35.31
CA PHE A 351 -13.81 -5.14 35.26
C PHE A 351 -14.10 -6.65 35.19
N GLY A 352 -13.39 -7.39 34.33
CA GLY A 352 -13.52 -8.85 34.22
C GLY A 352 -13.26 -9.55 35.55
N LEU A 353 -12.20 -9.17 36.26
CA LEU A 353 -11.85 -9.78 37.56
C LEU A 353 -12.92 -9.62 38.67
N THR A 354 -13.75 -8.56 38.59
CA THR A 354 -14.86 -8.39 39.53
C THR A 354 -15.98 -9.42 39.33
N LEU A 355 -16.07 -10.01 38.14
CA LEU A 355 -17.11 -10.97 37.80
C LEU A 355 -16.65 -12.44 37.77
N VAL A 356 -15.33 -12.66 37.75
CA VAL A 356 -14.78 -14.03 37.80
C VAL A 356 -15.11 -14.63 39.17
N PRO A 357 -15.78 -15.79 39.25
CA PRO A 357 -16.06 -16.45 40.55
C PRO A 357 -14.74 -16.71 41.27
N GLN A 358 -14.58 -16.14 42.45
CA GLN A 358 -13.44 -16.50 43.30
C GLN A 358 -13.63 -17.98 43.68
N SER A 359 -12.68 -18.83 43.26
CA SER A 359 -12.65 -20.22 43.74
C SER A 359 -12.57 -20.19 45.25
N ARG A 360 -13.71 -20.42 45.92
CA ARG A 360 -13.70 -20.75 47.34
C ARG A 360 -12.89 -22.03 47.46
N THR A 361 -11.69 -21.93 48.02
CA THR A 361 -10.94 -23.08 48.55
C THR A 361 -11.82 -23.69 49.63
N VAL A 362 -12.63 -24.70 49.24
CA VAL A 362 -13.30 -25.56 50.23
C VAL A 362 -12.16 -26.32 50.93
N ARG A 363 -11.76 -25.85 52.07
CA ARG A 363 -10.97 -26.69 53.01
C ARG A 363 -11.90 -27.85 53.39
N ILE A 364 -11.69 -29.00 52.77
CA ILE A 364 -12.25 -30.25 53.22
C ILE A 364 -11.63 -30.50 54.62
N PRO A 365 -12.43 -30.53 55.72
CA PRO A 365 -11.88 -30.89 57.01
C PRO A 365 -11.31 -32.31 56.91
N GLN A 366 -10.06 -32.48 57.30
CA GLN A 366 -9.48 -33.84 57.45
C GLN A 366 -10.23 -34.57 58.54
N PRO A 367 -10.63 -35.84 58.32
CA PRO A 367 -11.25 -36.63 59.38
C PRO A 367 -10.25 -36.86 60.53
N ILE A 368 -10.67 -36.51 61.72
CA ILE A 368 -9.96 -36.84 62.95
C ILE A 368 -10.18 -38.31 63.16
N TRP A 369 -9.13 -39.11 63.06
CA TRP A 369 -9.04 -40.47 63.65
C TRP A 369 -8.19 -40.49 64.86
#